data_ee62581d88e553e50168e2dca7973fa1
#
_entry.id   ee62581d88e553e50168e2dca7973fa1
#
_cell.length_a   1.000
_cell.length_b   1.000
_cell.length_c   1.000
_cell.angle_alpha   90.00
_cell.angle_beta   90.00
_cell.angle_gamma   90.00
#
_symmetry.space_group_name_H-M   'P 1'
#
loop_
_entity.id
_entity.type
_entity.pdbx_description
1 polymer ?
#
loop_
_entity_poly.entity_id
_entity_poly.type
_entity_poly.pdbx_seq_one_letter_code
_entity_poly.pdbx_strand_id
1 'polypeptide(L)'
;YITTDARGVAASKPLPLGRYLIKEVTAPPYWQLSGTTFDETLEYSGQIIKLSDYDKPATLKVTITKAGNKQLMAGDSMRYDLTVSNSSNVALENFFWHDRFPTDCATAKSITTGTYNARLNYRVTYKTNYNDYRVLAANLLSTNNYAFDLSAIPTMQGEVVTDVRLEFGKVPAGFASVTKPTVVIQTRANLANGYQVVNRADAGGQHMSQWETGNTAWVTVIVQLRKPQQPNLPQTGY
;
A
#
# COMPACT_ATOMS: atom_id res chain seq x y z
N TYR A 1 -34.82 -8.40 -9.40
CA TYR A 1 -34.20 -7.08 -9.21
C TYR A 1 -35.12 -5.98 -9.69
N ILE A 2 -35.13 -4.85 -9.02
CA ILE A 2 -35.77 -3.59 -9.42
C ILE A 2 -34.72 -2.49 -9.42
N THR A 3 -34.89 -1.48 -10.28
CA THR A 3 -33.99 -0.34 -10.38
C THR A 3 -34.75 0.92 -10.05
N THR A 4 -34.15 1.81 -9.29
CA THR A 4 -34.70 3.14 -8.97
C THR A 4 -34.73 4.04 -10.21
N ASP A 5 -35.75 4.89 -10.30
CA ASP A 5 -35.84 5.95 -11.32
C ASP A 5 -34.89 7.13 -10.99
N ALA A 6 -34.90 8.17 -11.80
CA ALA A 6 -34.09 9.39 -11.62
C ALA A 6 -34.36 10.14 -10.29
N ARG A 7 -35.47 9.84 -9.61
CA ARG A 7 -35.83 10.40 -8.29
C ARG A 7 -35.44 9.47 -7.15
N GLY A 8 -34.80 8.32 -7.45
CA GLY A 8 -34.42 7.32 -6.45
C GLY A 8 -35.59 6.45 -6.00
N VAL A 9 -36.69 6.37 -6.76
CA VAL A 9 -37.89 5.60 -6.39
C VAL A 9 -38.00 4.35 -7.22
N ALA A 10 -38.30 3.22 -6.58
CA ALA A 10 -38.65 1.96 -7.23
C ALA A 10 -39.87 1.32 -6.57
N ALA A 11 -40.63 0.55 -7.34
CA ALA A 11 -41.73 -0.25 -6.84
C ALA A 11 -41.60 -1.69 -7.38
N SER A 12 -41.84 -2.67 -6.52
CA SER A 12 -41.94 -4.07 -6.96
C SER A 12 -43.25 -4.31 -7.71
N LYS A 13 -43.27 -5.34 -8.52
CA LYS A 13 -44.52 -5.96 -8.94
C LYS A 13 -45.23 -6.55 -7.69
N PRO A 14 -46.54 -6.84 -7.76
CA PRO A 14 -47.23 -7.60 -6.70
C PRO A 14 -46.43 -8.85 -6.33
N LEU A 15 -46.22 -9.03 -5.04
CA LEU A 15 -45.48 -10.18 -4.48
C LEU A 15 -46.46 -11.07 -3.71
N PRO A 16 -46.21 -12.40 -3.67
CA PRO A 16 -46.95 -13.30 -2.79
C PRO A 16 -46.83 -12.90 -1.31
N LEU A 17 -47.74 -13.34 -0.47
CA LEU A 17 -47.61 -13.18 0.99
C LEU A 17 -46.40 -13.94 1.47
N GLY A 18 -45.66 -13.39 2.46
CA GLY A 18 -44.46 -14.00 2.99
C GLY A 18 -43.41 -13.01 3.46
N ARG A 19 -42.28 -13.53 3.95
CA ARG A 19 -41.13 -12.75 4.45
C ARG A 19 -40.14 -12.48 3.35
N TYR A 20 -39.67 -11.24 3.29
CA TYR A 20 -38.74 -10.74 2.27
C TYR A 20 -37.51 -10.05 2.90
N LEU A 21 -36.34 -10.40 2.41
CA LEU A 21 -35.11 -9.69 2.66
C LEU A 21 -34.81 -8.78 1.47
N ILE A 22 -34.79 -7.47 1.69
CA ILE A 22 -34.57 -6.46 0.65
C ILE A 22 -33.24 -5.77 0.96
N LYS A 23 -32.35 -5.72 -0.02
CA LYS A 23 -31.07 -5.02 0.08
C LYS A 23 -30.70 -4.38 -1.25
N GLU A 24 -29.95 -3.32 -1.19
CA GLU A 24 -29.29 -2.75 -2.36
C GLU A 24 -28.16 -3.68 -2.84
N VAL A 25 -28.03 -3.83 -4.16
CA VAL A 25 -26.97 -4.67 -4.76
C VAL A 25 -26.03 -3.89 -5.67
N THR A 26 -26.38 -2.66 -6.03
CA THR A 26 -25.56 -1.77 -6.86
C THR A 26 -25.85 -0.33 -6.48
N ALA A 27 -24.82 0.41 -6.04
CA ALA A 27 -24.90 1.84 -5.83
C ALA A 27 -24.69 2.62 -7.14
N PRO A 28 -25.16 3.88 -7.24
CA PRO A 28 -24.79 4.77 -8.33
C PRO A 28 -23.26 4.98 -8.40
N PRO A 29 -22.72 5.36 -9.58
CA PRO A 29 -21.30 5.71 -9.69
C PRO A 29 -20.87 6.74 -8.64
N TYR A 30 -19.71 6.52 -8.03
CA TYR A 30 -19.11 7.38 -6.99
C TYR A 30 -19.87 7.42 -5.65
N TRP A 31 -20.76 6.45 -5.43
CA TRP A 31 -21.45 6.26 -4.15
C TRP A 31 -21.04 4.92 -3.52
N GLN A 32 -21.08 4.86 -2.21
CA GLN A 32 -20.86 3.64 -1.44
C GLN A 32 -22.17 2.86 -1.38
N LEU A 33 -22.13 1.57 -1.73
CA LEU A 33 -23.26 0.66 -1.57
C LEU A 33 -23.75 0.68 -0.11
N SER A 34 -25.04 0.87 0.10
CA SER A 34 -25.65 0.72 1.41
C SER A 34 -25.53 -0.73 1.89
N GLY A 35 -25.13 -0.90 3.16
CA GLY A 35 -25.11 -2.20 3.84
C GLY A 35 -26.45 -2.59 4.46
N THR A 36 -27.48 -1.76 4.33
CA THR A 36 -28.78 -1.97 4.96
C THR A 36 -29.51 -3.18 4.36
N THR A 37 -30.08 -4.01 5.21
CA THR A 37 -30.99 -5.08 4.81
C THR A 37 -32.29 -4.89 5.57
N PHE A 38 -33.39 -4.76 4.83
CA PHE A 38 -34.72 -4.71 5.39
C PHE A 38 -35.30 -6.12 5.43
N ASP A 39 -35.96 -6.45 6.51
CA ASP A 39 -36.59 -7.76 6.76
C ASP A 39 -38.07 -7.51 7.01
N GLU A 40 -38.89 -7.72 5.97
CA GLU A 40 -40.28 -7.29 5.93
C GLU A 40 -41.20 -8.48 5.62
N THR A 41 -42.42 -8.46 6.17
CA THR A 41 -43.41 -9.48 5.94
C THR A 41 -44.69 -8.90 5.33
N LEU A 42 -45.12 -9.48 4.20
CA LEU A 42 -46.42 -9.22 3.60
C LEU A 42 -47.46 -10.18 4.20
N GLU A 43 -48.39 -9.65 5.00
CA GLU A 43 -49.36 -10.45 5.77
C GLU A 43 -50.73 -10.56 5.12
N TYR A 44 -51.10 -9.55 4.29
CA TYR A 44 -52.39 -9.51 3.60
C TYR A 44 -52.33 -8.92 2.21
N SER A 45 -53.28 -9.30 1.36
CA SER A 45 -53.37 -8.84 -0.02
C SER A 45 -53.56 -7.30 -0.10
N GLY A 46 -52.82 -6.64 -0.95
CA GLY A 46 -52.85 -5.19 -1.11
C GLY A 46 -52.00 -4.39 -0.13
N GLN A 47 -51.26 -5.05 0.77
CA GLN A 47 -50.33 -4.39 1.69
C GLN A 47 -49.22 -3.70 0.90
N ILE A 48 -48.89 -2.45 1.30
CA ILE A 48 -47.76 -1.68 0.74
C ILE A 48 -46.80 -1.34 1.87
N ILE A 49 -45.55 -1.79 1.77
CA ILE A 49 -44.46 -1.43 2.69
C ILE A 49 -43.58 -0.40 1.99
N LYS A 50 -43.32 0.72 2.66
CA LYS A 50 -42.44 1.79 2.19
C LYS A 50 -41.09 1.67 2.93
N LEU A 51 -40.00 1.58 2.17
CA LEU A 51 -38.65 1.53 2.69
C LEU A 51 -37.88 2.75 2.19
N SER A 52 -36.91 3.20 2.97
CA SER A 52 -36.01 4.29 2.58
C SER A 52 -34.60 3.92 2.97
N ASP A 53 -33.67 4.13 2.06
CA ASP A 53 -32.24 3.95 2.27
C ASP A 53 -31.46 5.10 1.64
N TYR A 54 -30.23 5.32 2.09
CA TYR A 54 -29.42 6.43 1.63
C TYR A 54 -27.99 5.97 1.41
N ASP A 55 -27.51 6.14 0.19
CA ASP A 55 -26.11 5.94 -0.14
C ASP A 55 -25.25 7.09 0.42
N LYS A 56 -23.99 6.78 0.67
CA LYS A 56 -22.98 7.75 1.04
C LYS A 56 -22.04 8.02 -0.13
N PRO A 57 -21.56 9.25 -0.34
CA PRO A 57 -20.53 9.51 -1.33
C PRO A 57 -19.30 8.63 -1.11
N ALA A 58 -18.73 8.11 -2.18
CA ALA A 58 -17.43 7.45 -2.12
C ALA A 58 -16.35 8.47 -1.77
N THR A 59 -15.60 8.18 -0.70
CA THR A 59 -14.45 8.98 -0.27
C THR A 59 -13.19 8.17 -0.47
N LEU A 60 -12.31 8.62 -1.36
CA LEU A 60 -11.07 7.93 -1.69
C LEU A 60 -9.93 8.46 -0.82
N LYS A 61 -9.16 7.53 -0.25
CA LYS A 61 -7.95 7.85 0.50
C LYS A 61 -7.02 6.64 0.55
N VAL A 62 -5.81 6.79 0.03
CA VAL A 62 -4.73 5.82 0.16
C VAL A 62 -3.66 6.40 1.07
N THR A 63 -3.20 5.61 2.02
CA THR A 63 -2.16 6.03 2.96
C THR A 63 -0.96 5.11 2.86
N ILE A 64 0.22 5.70 2.78
CA ILE A 64 1.50 5.01 2.94
C ILE A 64 2.38 5.84 3.87
N THR A 65 3.03 5.18 4.81
CA THR A 65 4.05 5.79 5.68
C THR A 65 5.33 4.98 5.64
N LYS A 66 6.45 5.64 5.91
CA LYS A 66 7.77 5.03 5.96
C LYS A 66 8.52 5.55 7.19
N ALA A 67 9.22 4.64 7.87
CA ALA A 67 10.08 4.95 9.01
C ALA A 67 11.41 4.21 8.89
N GLY A 68 12.46 4.78 9.47
CA GLY A 68 13.80 4.21 9.49
C GLY A 68 14.74 5.01 10.40
N ASN A 69 16.02 4.73 10.39
CA ASN A 69 17.00 5.47 11.15
C ASN A 69 17.17 6.90 10.59
N LYS A 70 17.31 7.88 11.45
CA LYS A 70 17.57 9.28 11.07
C LYS A 70 19.03 9.50 10.68
N GLN A 71 19.94 8.69 11.24
CA GLN A 71 21.38 8.76 11.00
C GLN A 71 21.93 7.37 10.74
N LEU A 72 22.97 7.28 9.93
CA LEU A 72 23.63 6.04 9.53
C LEU A 72 25.09 6.32 9.17
N MET A 73 26.00 5.37 9.38
CA MET A 73 27.35 5.47 8.85
C MET A 73 27.39 5.07 7.38
N ALA A 74 28.29 5.69 6.61
CA ALA A 74 28.51 5.30 5.21
C ALA A 74 28.93 3.82 5.13
N GLY A 75 28.32 3.07 4.21
CA GLY A 75 28.56 1.64 4.08
C GLY A 75 27.65 0.74 4.92
N ASP A 76 26.84 1.28 5.82
CA ASP A 76 25.92 0.47 6.61
C ASP A 76 24.63 0.16 5.87
N SER A 77 23.97 -0.93 6.30
CA SER A 77 22.63 -1.29 5.86
C SER A 77 21.57 -0.49 6.58
N MET A 78 20.55 -0.07 5.86
CA MET A 78 19.39 0.63 6.37
C MET A 78 18.11 -0.15 6.14
N ARG A 79 17.30 -0.29 7.17
CA ARG A 79 15.96 -0.87 7.11
C ARG A 79 14.91 0.24 7.18
N TYR A 80 13.93 0.14 6.31
CA TYR A 80 12.72 0.93 6.34
C TYR A 80 11.52 0.03 6.66
N ASP A 81 10.67 0.51 7.57
CA ASP A 81 9.37 -0.09 7.88
C ASP A 81 8.28 0.75 7.22
N LEU A 82 7.36 0.09 6.50
CA LEU A 82 6.24 0.75 5.84
C LEU A 82 4.91 0.39 6.51
N THR A 83 3.93 1.28 6.39
CA THR A 83 2.52 0.95 6.60
C THR A 83 1.74 1.40 5.37
N VAL A 84 0.79 0.57 4.94
CA VAL A 84 0.01 0.81 3.71
C VAL A 84 -1.46 0.52 4.01
N SER A 85 -2.36 1.39 3.55
CA SER A 85 -3.80 1.16 3.70
C SER A 85 -4.64 1.80 2.60
N ASN A 86 -5.73 1.13 2.27
CA ASN A 86 -6.91 1.72 1.65
C ASN A 86 -7.80 2.30 2.77
N SER A 87 -7.69 3.59 3.01
CA SER A 87 -8.51 4.30 4.00
C SER A 87 -9.80 4.87 3.40
N SER A 88 -10.14 4.47 2.16
CA SER A 88 -11.40 4.80 1.51
C SER A 88 -12.56 4.06 2.16
N ASN A 89 -13.77 4.60 2.00
CA ASN A 89 -15.00 3.89 2.38
C ASN A 89 -15.50 2.91 1.30
N VAL A 90 -14.76 2.75 0.20
CA VAL A 90 -15.05 1.84 -0.92
C VAL A 90 -13.85 0.95 -1.22
N ALA A 91 -14.11 -0.16 -1.93
CA ALA A 91 -13.05 -1.01 -2.48
C ALA A 91 -12.27 -0.26 -3.56
N LEU A 92 -10.96 -0.50 -3.63
CA LEU A 92 -10.09 0.00 -4.69
C LEU A 92 -9.61 -1.15 -5.58
N GLU A 93 -9.57 -0.93 -6.87
CA GLU A 93 -9.00 -1.82 -7.88
C GLU A 93 -7.58 -1.38 -8.22
N ASN A 94 -6.78 -2.29 -8.80
CA ASN A 94 -5.39 -2.04 -9.15
C ASN A 94 -4.55 -1.48 -7.99
N PHE A 95 -4.88 -1.89 -6.77
CA PHE A 95 -4.20 -1.41 -5.57
C PHE A 95 -2.76 -1.93 -5.53
N PHE A 96 -1.83 -1.02 -5.22
CA PHE A 96 -0.41 -1.33 -5.12
C PHE A 96 0.27 -0.47 -4.05
N TRP A 97 1.46 -0.92 -3.63
CA TRP A 97 2.49 -0.02 -3.10
C TRP A 97 3.82 -0.27 -3.80
N HIS A 98 4.67 0.74 -3.81
CA HIS A 98 5.87 0.83 -4.61
C HIS A 98 6.97 1.55 -3.83
N ASP A 99 8.19 1.02 -3.85
CA ASP A 99 9.39 1.62 -3.27
C ASP A 99 10.43 1.87 -4.35
N ARG A 100 10.98 3.09 -4.40
CA ARG A 100 12.02 3.50 -5.33
C ARG A 100 13.33 3.65 -4.60
N PHE A 101 14.31 2.84 -4.98
CA PHE A 101 15.61 2.81 -4.34
C PHE A 101 16.47 4.00 -4.75
N PRO A 102 17.22 4.63 -3.82
CA PRO A 102 18.16 5.72 -4.11
C PRO A 102 19.47 5.16 -4.71
N THR A 103 19.45 4.75 -5.98
CA THR A 103 20.53 4.01 -6.64
C THR A 103 21.81 4.84 -6.88
N ASP A 104 21.73 6.15 -6.71
CA ASP A 104 22.88 7.07 -6.71
C ASP A 104 23.78 6.88 -5.48
N CYS A 105 23.22 6.41 -4.35
CA CYS A 105 23.95 6.33 -3.08
C CYS A 105 23.77 4.98 -2.35
N ALA A 106 22.90 4.08 -2.82
CA ALA A 106 22.67 2.80 -2.18
C ALA A 106 22.27 1.72 -3.19
N THR A 107 22.30 0.46 -2.75
CA THR A 107 21.81 -0.72 -3.47
C THR A 107 20.71 -1.40 -2.69
N ALA A 108 19.71 -1.95 -3.38
CA ALA A 108 18.67 -2.78 -2.79
C ALA A 108 19.26 -4.09 -2.26
N LYS A 109 18.85 -4.51 -1.06
CA LYS A 109 19.30 -5.76 -0.44
C LYS A 109 18.18 -6.76 -0.33
N SER A 110 17.09 -6.39 0.34
CA SER A 110 15.98 -7.31 0.55
C SER A 110 14.68 -6.57 0.84
N ILE A 111 13.58 -7.29 0.67
CA ILE A 111 12.26 -6.86 1.13
C ILE A 111 11.59 -7.97 1.93
N THR A 112 10.69 -7.58 2.85
CA THR A 112 9.63 -8.45 3.35
C THR A 112 8.28 -7.83 3.02
N THR A 113 7.30 -8.67 2.69
CA THR A 113 6.01 -8.19 2.19
C THR A 113 5.06 -7.72 3.27
N GLY A 114 5.34 -8.07 4.54
CA GLY A 114 4.39 -7.91 5.62
C GLY A 114 3.16 -8.82 5.47
N THR A 115 2.17 -8.60 6.32
CA THR A 115 0.86 -9.25 6.25
C THR A 115 -0.26 -8.22 6.24
N TYR A 116 -1.44 -8.59 5.74
CA TYR A 116 -2.57 -7.68 5.58
C TYR A 116 -3.84 -8.30 6.18
N ASN A 117 -4.80 -7.44 6.52
CA ASN A 117 -6.04 -7.81 7.21
C ASN A 117 -7.12 -8.46 6.32
N ALA A 118 -6.88 -8.60 5.01
CA ALA A 118 -7.75 -9.32 4.09
C ALA A 118 -6.96 -10.40 3.33
N ARG A 119 -7.55 -11.56 3.12
CA ARG A 119 -6.94 -12.67 2.37
C ARG A 119 -7.14 -12.47 0.88
N LEU A 120 -6.08 -12.08 0.18
CA LEU A 120 -6.03 -11.80 -1.25
C LEU A 120 -4.79 -12.47 -1.86
N ASN A 121 -4.85 -12.75 -3.17
CA ASN A 121 -3.66 -13.08 -3.94
C ASN A 121 -3.05 -11.79 -4.49
N TYR A 122 -1.72 -11.73 -4.48
CA TYR A 122 -0.97 -10.61 -5.03
C TYR A 122 0.32 -11.07 -5.70
N ARG A 123 0.99 -10.17 -6.39
CA ARG A 123 2.32 -10.40 -6.96
C ARG A 123 3.31 -9.33 -6.54
N VAL A 124 4.58 -9.69 -6.55
CA VAL A 124 5.71 -8.79 -6.39
C VAL A 124 6.39 -8.64 -7.73
N THR A 125 6.61 -7.41 -8.14
CA THR A 125 7.37 -7.06 -9.34
C THR A 125 8.57 -6.20 -8.96
N TYR A 126 9.59 -6.19 -9.78
CA TYR A 126 10.78 -5.36 -9.63
C TYR A 126 11.19 -4.77 -10.97
N LYS A 127 11.97 -3.69 -10.92
CA LYS A 127 12.56 -3.02 -12.07
C LYS A 127 14.06 -2.86 -11.85
N THR A 128 14.84 -2.87 -12.92
CA THR A 128 16.26 -2.52 -12.90
C THR A 128 16.54 -1.33 -13.82
N ASN A 129 17.73 -0.77 -13.74
CA ASN A 129 18.15 0.29 -14.68
C ASN A 129 18.23 -0.18 -16.14
N TYR A 130 18.26 -1.50 -16.39
CA TYR A 130 18.32 -2.07 -17.73
C TYR A 130 17.00 -2.65 -18.23
N ASN A 131 16.07 -2.98 -17.31
CA ASN A 131 14.85 -3.69 -17.65
C ASN A 131 13.64 -3.08 -16.96
N ASP A 132 12.52 -3.04 -17.66
CA ASP A 132 11.23 -2.66 -17.09
C ASP A 132 10.69 -3.76 -16.14
N TYR A 133 9.52 -3.53 -15.54
CA TYR A 133 8.96 -4.41 -14.51
C TYR A 133 8.88 -5.88 -14.93
N ARG A 134 9.43 -6.73 -14.06
CA ARG A 134 9.39 -8.19 -14.16
C ARG A 134 8.78 -8.78 -12.90
N VAL A 135 8.11 -9.91 -13.04
CA VAL A 135 7.54 -10.64 -11.91
C VAL A 135 8.65 -11.30 -11.10
N LEU A 136 8.77 -10.96 -9.83
CA LEU A 136 9.64 -11.63 -8.87
C LEU A 136 8.94 -12.85 -8.26
N ALA A 137 7.68 -12.70 -7.86
CA ALA A 137 6.84 -13.78 -7.36
C ALA A 137 5.37 -13.46 -7.61
N ALA A 138 4.56 -14.48 -7.80
CA ALA A 138 3.13 -14.37 -8.05
C ALA A 138 2.33 -15.35 -7.17
N ASN A 139 1.01 -15.13 -7.11
CA ASN A 139 0.07 -15.95 -6.33
C ASN A 139 0.41 -16.03 -4.84
N LEU A 140 0.99 -14.95 -4.30
CA LEU A 140 1.31 -14.83 -2.88
C LEU A 140 0.05 -14.51 -2.09
N LEU A 141 -0.10 -15.10 -0.90
CA LEU A 141 -1.21 -14.78 0.01
C LEU A 141 -0.86 -13.58 0.88
N SER A 142 -1.72 -12.57 0.90
CA SER A 142 -1.54 -11.34 1.68
C SER A 142 -1.53 -11.55 3.20
N THR A 143 -2.03 -12.68 3.69
CA THR A 143 -1.96 -13.07 5.11
C THR A 143 -0.61 -13.68 5.52
N ASN A 144 0.29 -13.91 4.56
CA ASN A 144 1.61 -14.48 4.80
C ASN A 144 2.69 -13.41 4.53
N ASN A 145 3.76 -13.45 5.35
CA ASN A 145 4.92 -12.62 5.15
C ASN A 145 5.98 -13.39 4.35
N TYR A 146 6.43 -12.84 3.24
CA TYR A 146 7.47 -13.42 2.39
C TYR A 146 8.70 -12.51 2.41
N ALA A 147 9.89 -13.12 2.31
CA ALA A 147 11.16 -12.42 2.21
C ALA A 147 11.82 -12.69 0.86
N PHE A 148 12.37 -11.66 0.25
CA PHE A 148 13.07 -11.73 -1.03
C PHE A 148 14.42 -11.04 -0.94
N ASP A 149 15.47 -11.74 -1.40
CA ASP A 149 16.80 -11.18 -1.59
C ASP A 149 16.85 -10.48 -2.96
N LEU A 150 16.96 -9.16 -2.94
CA LEU A 150 17.07 -8.35 -4.15
C LEU A 150 18.52 -8.20 -4.64
N SER A 151 19.50 -8.53 -3.80
CA SER A 151 20.92 -8.43 -4.17
C SER A 151 21.36 -9.52 -5.15
N ALA A 152 20.61 -10.61 -5.25
CA ALA A 152 20.84 -11.69 -6.19
C ALA A 152 20.22 -11.46 -7.57
N ILE A 153 19.41 -10.43 -7.76
CA ILE A 153 18.69 -10.15 -9.03
C ILE A 153 19.61 -9.63 -10.14
N PRO A 154 20.49 -8.63 -9.88
CA PRO A 154 21.39 -8.13 -10.92
C PRO A 154 22.32 -9.22 -11.44
N THR A 155 22.28 -9.50 -12.75
CA THR A 155 23.11 -10.51 -13.41
C THR A 155 24.14 -9.92 -14.34
N MET A 156 24.01 -8.65 -14.70
CA MET A 156 24.90 -7.92 -15.60
C MET A 156 25.72 -6.89 -14.84
N GLN A 157 26.93 -6.59 -15.34
CA GLN A 157 27.76 -5.54 -14.78
C GLN A 157 27.03 -4.18 -14.83
N GLY A 158 26.96 -3.49 -13.70
CA GLY A 158 26.29 -2.19 -13.59
C GLY A 158 24.76 -2.27 -13.51
N GLU A 159 24.17 -3.47 -13.53
CA GLU A 159 22.75 -3.63 -13.26
C GLU A 159 22.45 -3.39 -11.77
N VAL A 160 21.39 -2.64 -11.49
CA VAL A 160 20.91 -2.38 -10.13
C VAL A 160 19.38 -2.43 -10.11
N VAL A 161 18.82 -2.96 -9.04
CA VAL A 161 17.37 -2.91 -8.80
C VAL A 161 17.00 -1.48 -8.42
N THR A 162 16.12 -0.87 -9.18
CA THR A 162 15.68 0.53 -9.01
C THR A 162 14.37 0.63 -8.26
N ASP A 163 13.51 -0.39 -8.39
CA ASP A 163 12.14 -0.36 -7.88
C ASP A 163 11.67 -1.75 -7.46
N VAL A 164 10.78 -1.78 -6.48
CA VAL A 164 9.98 -2.95 -6.13
C VAL A 164 8.53 -2.53 -5.95
N ARG A 165 7.59 -3.36 -6.42
CA ARG A 165 6.16 -3.07 -6.35
C ARG A 165 5.39 -4.32 -5.94
N LEU A 166 4.45 -4.18 -5.00
CA LEU A 166 3.46 -5.19 -4.66
C LEU A 166 2.12 -4.79 -5.27
N GLU A 167 1.51 -5.70 -6.01
CA GLU A 167 0.27 -5.46 -6.76
C GLU A 167 -0.81 -6.42 -6.29
N PHE A 168 -1.84 -5.86 -5.63
CA PHE A 168 -2.91 -6.63 -4.96
C PHE A 168 -4.17 -6.78 -5.82
N GLY A 169 -4.30 -6.01 -6.91
CA GLY A 169 -5.55 -5.95 -7.67
C GLY A 169 -6.65 -5.27 -6.87
N LYS A 170 -7.78 -5.95 -6.65
CA LYS A 170 -8.91 -5.40 -5.88
C LYS A 170 -8.73 -5.63 -4.39
N VAL A 171 -8.81 -4.54 -3.61
CA VAL A 171 -8.76 -4.58 -2.13
C VAL A 171 -10.04 -3.99 -1.52
N PRO A 172 -10.55 -4.52 -0.41
CA PRO A 172 -11.73 -3.97 0.25
C PRO A 172 -11.45 -2.60 0.89
N ALA A 173 -12.51 -1.88 1.24
CA ALA A 173 -12.43 -0.75 2.16
C ALA A 173 -11.77 -1.18 3.48
N GLY A 174 -10.89 -0.34 4.03
CA GLY A 174 -10.17 -0.65 5.25
C GLY A 174 -9.05 -1.70 5.11
N PHE A 175 -8.68 -2.10 3.89
CA PHE A 175 -7.50 -2.94 3.65
C PHE A 175 -6.25 -2.26 4.21
N ALA A 176 -5.49 -2.97 5.04
CA ALA A 176 -4.31 -2.40 5.70
C ALA A 176 -3.26 -3.46 6.04
N SER A 177 -1.99 -3.03 6.12
CA SER A 177 -0.92 -3.85 6.65
C SER A 177 -1.12 -4.12 8.15
N VAL A 178 -1.03 -5.39 8.56
CA VAL A 178 -1.04 -5.88 9.97
C VAL A 178 0.38 -5.95 10.49
N THR A 179 1.26 -6.66 9.78
CA THR A 179 2.71 -6.56 10.00
C THR A 179 3.32 -5.70 8.89
N LYS A 180 4.27 -4.88 9.28
CA LYS A 180 4.87 -3.90 8.38
C LYS A 180 5.69 -4.57 7.28
N PRO A 181 5.45 -4.26 6.00
CA PRO A 181 6.44 -4.49 4.96
C PRO A 181 7.77 -3.81 5.31
N THR A 182 8.87 -4.44 4.94
CA THR A 182 10.19 -3.86 5.18
C THR A 182 11.02 -3.82 3.90
N VAL A 183 11.85 -2.81 3.80
CA VAL A 183 12.81 -2.63 2.71
C VAL A 183 14.19 -2.42 3.32
N VAL A 184 15.20 -3.15 2.85
CA VAL A 184 16.58 -3.00 3.27
C VAL A 184 17.43 -2.56 2.08
N ILE A 185 18.22 -1.50 2.30
CA ILE A 185 19.23 -1.02 1.36
C ILE A 185 20.61 -1.06 2.00
N GLN A 186 21.66 -1.09 1.18
CA GLN A 186 23.05 -0.94 1.59
C GLN A 186 23.58 0.38 1.03
N THR A 187 23.99 1.31 1.89
CA THR A 187 24.59 2.58 1.47
C THR A 187 26.00 2.36 0.92
N ARG A 188 26.45 3.25 0.06
CA ARG A 188 27.85 3.23 -0.43
C ARG A 188 28.79 3.68 0.68
N ALA A 189 29.98 3.08 0.75
CA ALA A 189 30.98 3.37 1.80
C ALA A 189 31.66 4.74 1.64
N ASN A 190 31.60 5.34 0.45
CA ASN A 190 32.26 6.61 0.13
C ASN A 190 31.36 7.84 0.27
N LEU A 191 30.20 7.74 0.90
CA LEU A 191 29.31 8.88 1.11
C LEU A 191 29.92 9.86 2.12
N ALA A 192 29.81 11.15 1.79
CA ALA A 192 30.32 12.20 2.66
C ALA A 192 29.48 12.37 3.92
N ASN A 193 30.10 12.90 4.98
CA ASN A 193 29.38 13.33 6.17
C ASN A 193 28.34 14.40 5.82
N GLY A 194 27.11 14.24 6.32
CA GLY A 194 25.98 15.13 6.00
C GLY A 194 25.23 14.76 4.71
N TYR A 195 25.68 13.76 3.95
CA TYR A 195 24.94 13.30 2.77
C TYR A 195 23.53 12.80 3.17
N GLN A 196 22.53 13.20 2.41
CA GLN A 196 21.13 12.82 2.64
C GLN A 196 20.71 11.68 1.72
N VAL A 197 20.49 10.51 2.30
CA VAL A 197 19.89 9.37 1.60
C VAL A 197 18.38 9.53 1.65
N VAL A 198 17.74 9.73 0.51
CA VAL A 198 16.29 9.94 0.39
C VAL A 198 15.66 8.73 -0.28
N ASN A 199 14.92 7.92 0.47
CA ASN A 199 14.14 6.81 -0.08
C ASN A 199 12.66 7.20 -0.16
N ARG A 200 12.04 6.97 -1.34
CA ARG A 200 10.65 7.33 -1.65
C ARG A 200 9.79 6.10 -1.86
N ALA A 201 8.53 6.19 -1.41
CA ALA A 201 7.53 5.18 -1.68
C ALA A 201 6.18 5.83 -1.98
N ASP A 202 5.37 5.14 -2.75
CA ASP A 202 4.00 5.51 -3.06
C ASP A 202 3.07 4.29 -3.01
N ALA A 203 1.80 4.53 -2.82
CA ALA A 203 0.74 3.54 -2.93
C ALA A 203 -0.43 4.16 -3.68
N GLY A 204 -1.23 3.35 -4.33
CA GLY A 204 -2.38 3.83 -5.07
C GLY A 204 -3.37 2.74 -5.37
N GLY A 205 -4.54 3.18 -5.83
CA GLY A 205 -5.61 2.33 -6.30
C GLY A 205 -6.68 3.17 -6.98
N GLN A 206 -7.63 2.50 -7.60
CA GLN A 206 -8.65 3.18 -8.38
C GLN A 206 -10.04 2.70 -7.95
N HIS A 207 -10.99 3.63 -7.92
CA HIS A 207 -12.42 3.34 -7.83
C HIS A 207 -13.08 3.85 -9.10
N MET A 208 -13.67 2.94 -9.90
CA MET A 208 -14.14 3.26 -11.26
C MET A 208 -13.03 3.90 -12.10
N SER A 209 -13.19 5.15 -12.56
CA SER A 209 -12.20 5.90 -13.33
C SER A 209 -11.31 6.82 -12.50
N GLN A 210 -11.58 6.94 -11.21
CA GLN A 210 -10.86 7.86 -10.32
C GLN A 210 -9.71 7.14 -9.63
N TRP A 211 -8.48 7.66 -9.81
CA TRP A 211 -7.28 7.22 -9.11
C TRP A 211 -7.08 8.02 -7.82
N GLU A 212 -6.65 7.31 -6.79
CA GLU A 212 -6.17 7.90 -5.54
C GLU A 212 -4.77 7.38 -5.23
N THR A 213 -3.88 8.27 -4.80
CA THR A 213 -2.50 7.94 -4.48
C THR A 213 -2.05 8.62 -3.19
N GLY A 214 -1.28 7.88 -2.40
CA GLY A 214 -0.50 8.40 -1.27
C GLY A 214 0.98 8.28 -1.57
N ASN A 215 1.79 9.19 -1.03
CA ASN A 215 3.24 9.12 -1.16
C ASN A 215 3.93 9.45 0.16
N THR A 216 5.17 8.98 0.31
CA THR A 216 6.01 9.23 1.48
C THR A 216 7.49 9.22 1.07
N ALA A 217 8.30 9.88 1.87
CA ALA A 217 9.75 9.82 1.76
C ALA A 217 10.38 9.78 3.16
N TRP A 218 11.52 9.11 3.25
CA TRP A 218 12.33 9.10 4.46
C TRP A 218 13.74 9.60 4.15
N VAL A 219 14.24 10.48 5.00
CA VAL A 219 15.59 11.06 4.88
C VAL A 219 16.45 10.52 6.01
N THR A 220 17.59 9.93 5.65
CA THR A 220 18.65 9.50 6.57
C THR A 220 19.91 10.30 6.28
N VAL A 221 20.53 10.84 7.31
CA VAL A 221 21.77 11.61 7.18
C VAL A 221 22.96 10.71 7.47
N ILE A 222 23.93 10.70 6.57
CA ILE A 222 25.21 10.00 6.77
C ILE A 222 26.03 10.77 7.80
N VAL A 223 26.47 10.07 8.85
CA VAL A 223 27.36 10.61 9.87
C VAL A 223 28.68 9.84 9.86
N GLN A 224 29.77 10.55 10.14
CA GLN A 224 31.09 9.95 10.37
C GLN A 224 31.42 10.10 11.85
N LEU A 225 31.90 9.02 12.48
CA LEU A 225 32.46 9.12 13.82
C LEU A 225 33.68 10.07 13.76
N ARG A 226 33.66 11.13 14.54
CA ARG A 226 34.89 11.91 14.76
C ARG A 226 35.92 10.95 15.33
N LYS A 227 37.06 10.76 14.63
CA LYS A 227 38.23 10.14 15.27
C LYS A 227 38.52 10.92 16.56
N PRO A 228 38.69 10.26 17.71
CA PRO A 228 39.12 10.94 18.90
C PRO A 228 40.40 11.71 18.54
N GLN A 229 40.41 13.01 18.78
CA GLN A 229 41.65 13.79 18.66
C GLN A 229 42.63 13.19 19.68
N GLN A 230 43.73 12.58 19.22
CA GLN A 230 44.80 12.17 20.11
C GLN A 230 45.25 13.42 20.88
N PRO A 231 45.30 13.36 22.23
CA PRO A 231 45.87 14.45 23.00
C PRO A 231 47.29 14.68 22.47
N ASN A 232 47.62 15.92 22.13
CA ASN A 232 49.01 16.30 21.89
C ASN A 232 49.78 16.01 23.19
N LEU A 233 50.55 14.93 23.21
CA LEU A 233 51.48 14.68 24.26
C LEU A 233 52.47 15.86 24.31
N PRO A 234 52.71 16.47 25.49
CA PRO A 234 53.75 17.49 25.62
C PRO A 234 55.07 16.90 25.14
N GLN A 235 55.74 17.56 24.21
CA GLN A 235 57.12 17.22 23.89
C GLN A 235 57.95 17.55 25.14
N THR A 236 58.35 16.54 25.93
CA THR A 236 59.40 16.69 26.94
C THR A 236 60.73 16.84 26.18
N GLY A 237 61.14 18.08 25.98
CA GLY A 237 62.49 18.36 25.53
C GLY A 237 63.50 17.98 26.63
N TYR A 238 64.48 17.22 26.24
CA TYR A 238 65.76 17.09 26.91
C TYR A 238 66.76 17.91 26.10
#